data_48952cc1a4b942e28daf9d5a4c5f0c47
#
_entry.id   48952cc1a4b942e28daf9d5a4c5f0c47
#
_cell.length_a   1.000
_cell.length_b   1.000
_cell.length_c   1.000
_cell.angle_alpha   90.00
_cell.angle_beta   90.00
_cell.angle_gamma   90.00
#
_symmetry.space_group_name_H-M   'P 1'
#
loop_
_entity.id
_entity.type
_entity.pdbx_description
1 polymer ?
#
loop_
_entity_poly.entity_id
_entity_poly.type
_entity_poly.pdbx_seq_one_letter_code
_entity_poly.pdbx_strand_id
1 'polypeptide(L)'
;GDALGCLGKDPVKTPCLDHLASEGVLFTNAVSSYPVSSPARAMLMTGMYPLHNKVTGNCNSQTAPYGVELPQEARCWSDVLKDMNYRTGYIGKWHLDSPYKPYVDTYNNRGKVAWNEWCPPERRHGFEYWTAYGTYDYHLKPMYWDTTAPRDSFYYVNQWGPAYEADKAIEYIQTQKENKQPFALVVSMNPPHTGYELVPDKYKASKIFVFPCALSP
;
A
#
# COMPACT_ATOMS: atom_id res chain seq x y z
N GLY A 1 7.31 -4.32 -13.36
CA GLY A 1 6.97 -3.40 -13.84
C GLY A 1 6.72 -2.83 -15.23
N ASP A 2 6.55 -3.66 -16.27
CA ASP A 2 6.44 -3.11 -17.65
C ASP A 2 4.98 -2.91 -18.11
N ALA A 3 4.00 -3.23 -17.25
CA ALA A 3 2.57 -3.20 -17.56
C ALA A 3 1.97 -1.78 -17.49
N LEU A 4 2.55 -0.83 -18.23
CA LEU A 4 2.04 0.53 -18.43
C LEU A 4 2.01 0.82 -19.93
N GLY A 5 0.91 1.35 -20.44
CA GLY A 5 0.73 1.68 -21.87
C GLY A 5 1.80 2.63 -22.39
N CYS A 6 2.14 3.67 -21.62
CA CYS A 6 3.18 4.65 -21.96
C CYS A 6 4.60 4.05 -22.12
N LEU A 7 4.86 2.85 -21.61
CA LEU A 7 6.15 2.16 -21.80
C LEU A 7 6.23 1.37 -23.12
N GLY A 8 5.09 1.04 -23.74
CA GLY A 8 5.03 0.32 -25.01
C GLY A 8 5.58 -1.11 -25.01
N LYS A 9 5.78 -1.70 -23.81
CA LYS A 9 6.38 -3.04 -23.65
C LYS A 9 5.35 -4.15 -23.61
N ASP A 10 4.20 -3.92 -22.96
CA ASP A 10 3.09 -4.86 -22.84
C ASP A 10 1.83 -4.30 -23.52
N PRO A 11 0.95 -5.16 -24.08
CA PRO A 11 -0.28 -4.74 -24.74
C PRO A 11 -1.36 -4.37 -23.72
N VAL A 12 -1.06 -3.46 -22.81
CA VAL A 12 -1.96 -2.95 -21.76
C VAL A 12 -2.42 -1.54 -22.10
N LYS A 13 -3.63 -1.20 -21.67
CA LYS A 13 -4.19 0.15 -21.82
C LYS A 13 -4.33 0.77 -20.43
N THR A 14 -3.56 1.82 -20.17
CA THR A 14 -3.56 2.56 -18.90
C THR A 14 -3.76 4.06 -19.16
N PRO A 15 -4.91 4.49 -19.74
CA PRO A 15 -5.06 5.84 -20.29
C PRO A 15 -4.81 6.95 -19.27
N CYS A 16 -5.23 6.77 -18.01
CA CYS A 16 -4.99 7.77 -16.96
C CYS A 16 -3.52 7.87 -16.55
N LEU A 17 -2.84 6.72 -16.44
CA LEU A 17 -1.41 6.70 -16.13
C LEU A 17 -0.58 7.20 -17.31
N ASP A 18 -1.02 6.88 -18.54
CA ASP A 18 -0.38 7.36 -19.77
C ASP A 18 -0.54 8.88 -19.89
N HIS A 19 -1.72 9.42 -19.53
CA HIS A 19 -1.94 10.86 -19.48
C HIS A 19 -1.07 11.53 -18.41
N LEU A 20 -1.04 10.99 -17.19
CA LEU A 20 -0.15 11.48 -16.13
C LEU A 20 1.31 11.49 -16.55
N ALA A 21 1.77 10.44 -17.25
CA ALA A 21 3.13 10.35 -17.77
C ALA A 21 3.41 11.42 -18.85
N SER A 22 2.40 11.79 -19.66
CA SER A 22 2.53 12.82 -20.70
C SER A 22 2.62 14.25 -20.15
N GLU A 23 2.05 14.48 -18.97
CA GLU A 23 2.08 15.79 -18.29
C GLU A 23 3.17 15.91 -17.23
N GLY A 24 3.74 14.78 -16.82
CA GLY A 24 4.73 14.70 -15.75
C GLY A 24 6.11 14.28 -16.21
N VAL A 25 6.84 13.61 -15.32
CA VAL A 25 8.18 13.06 -15.59
C VAL A 25 8.16 11.54 -15.47
N LEU A 26 8.49 10.84 -16.56
CA LEU A 26 8.62 9.40 -16.60
C LEU A 26 10.09 8.99 -16.42
N PHE A 27 10.38 8.35 -15.27
CA PHE A 27 11.72 7.81 -15.00
C PHE A 27 11.89 6.44 -15.65
N THR A 28 12.57 6.37 -16.78
CA THR A 28 12.76 5.12 -17.54
C THR A 28 13.80 4.17 -16.95
N ASN A 29 14.69 4.68 -16.09
CA ASN A 29 15.78 3.94 -15.46
C ASN A 29 15.69 3.96 -13.92
N ALA A 30 14.48 3.94 -13.37
CA ALA A 30 14.29 3.83 -11.92
C ALA A 30 14.51 2.38 -11.45
N VAL A 31 15.32 2.20 -10.40
CA VAL A 31 15.63 0.89 -9.83
C VAL A 31 15.42 0.90 -8.31
N SER A 32 14.95 -0.24 -7.77
CA SER A 32 14.94 -0.46 -6.33
C SER A 32 16.22 -1.19 -5.93
N SER A 33 16.95 -0.65 -4.96
CA SER A 33 18.20 -1.26 -4.45
C SER A 33 17.96 -2.59 -3.75
N TYR A 34 16.74 -2.84 -3.26
CA TYR A 34 16.34 -4.12 -2.67
C TYR A 34 14.88 -4.41 -3.02
N PRO A 35 14.60 -5.11 -4.13
CA PRO A 35 13.25 -5.25 -4.69
C PRO A 35 12.44 -6.36 -3.98
N VAL A 36 12.37 -6.31 -2.65
CA VAL A 36 11.57 -7.16 -1.77
C VAL A 36 10.62 -6.28 -0.98
N SER A 37 9.40 -6.74 -0.72
CA SER A 37 8.27 -5.93 -0.24
C SER A 37 8.62 -5.02 0.94
N SER A 38 8.93 -5.56 2.13
CA SER A 38 9.16 -4.73 3.32
C SER A 38 10.43 -3.86 3.21
N PRO A 39 11.59 -4.38 2.73
CA PRO A 39 12.75 -3.53 2.53
C PRO A 39 12.53 -2.37 1.57
N ALA A 40 11.88 -2.61 0.41
CA ALA A 40 11.60 -1.55 -0.55
C ALA A 40 10.66 -0.48 0.03
N ARG A 41 9.65 -0.90 0.79
CA ARG A 41 8.72 0.02 1.48
C ARG A 41 9.44 0.84 2.55
N ALA A 42 10.27 0.21 3.37
CA ALA A 42 11.06 0.90 4.38
C ALA A 42 12.03 1.91 3.77
N MET A 43 12.69 1.56 2.66
CA MET A 43 13.54 2.49 1.91
C MET A 43 12.74 3.68 1.37
N LEU A 44 11.54 3.42 0.81
CA LEU A 44 10.66 4.48 0.32
C LEU A 44 10.22 5.43 1.45
N MET A 45 9.91 4.89 2.62
CA MET A 45 9.47 5.68 3.76
C MET A 45 10.59 6.50 4.40
N THR A 46 11.78 5.92 4.56
CA THR A 46 12.87 6.51 5.34
C THR A 46 13.96 7.18 4.51
N GLY A 47 14.07 6.86 3.21
CA GLY A 47 15.22 7.26 2.38
C GLY A 47 16.52 6.53 2.74
N MET A 48 16.47 5.51 3.60
CA MET A 48 17.65 4.80 4.09
C MET A 48 17.72 3.36 3.56
N TYR A 49 18.92 2.86 3.31
CA TYR A 49 19.14 1.46 2.94
C TYR A 49 18.77 0.49 4.08
N PRO A 50 18.46 -0.80 3.77
CA PRO A 50 17.96 -1.78 4.73
C PRO A 50 18.81 -1.98 5.99
N LEU A 51 20.14 -1.91 5.88
CA LEU A 51 21.03 -2.03 7.04
C LEU A 51 20.87 -0.83 8.01
N HIS A 52 20.50 0.34 7.51
CA HIS A 52 20.30 1.54 8.33
C HIS A 52 18.88 1.60 8.90
N ASN A 53 17.85 1.27 8.08
CA ASN A 53 16.46 1.26 8.53
C ASN A 53 16.05 -0.05 9.22
N LYS A 54 16.96 -1.04 9.28
CA LYS A 54 16.83 -2.34 9.93
C LYS A 54 15.80 -3.31 9.33
N VAL A 55 15.14 -2.95 8.24
CA VAL A 55 14.22 -3.83 7.53
C VAL A 55 14.98 -4.61 6.45
N THR A 56 15.72 -5.62 6.87
CA THR A 56 16.62 -6.41 6.03
C THR A 56 15.95 -7.58 5.31
N GLY A 57 14.67 -7.81 5.54
CA GLY A 57 13.86 -8.87 4.93
C GLY A 57 12.38 -8.53 5.04
N ASN A 58 11.51 -9.43 4.58
CA ASN A 58 10.07 -9.25 4.75
C ASN A 58 9.66 -9.40 6.22
N CYS A 59 8.80 -8.50 6.69
CA CYS A 59 8.15 -8.58 8.00
C CYS A 59 7.19 -9.77 8.03
N ASN A 60 7.50 -10.77 8.83
CA ASN A 60 6.68 -11.96 9.04
C ASN A 60 7.05 -12.67 10.35
N SER A 61 6.33 -13.72 10.72
CA SER A 61 6.56 -14.44 11.98
C SER A 61 7.91 -15.17 12.10
N GLN A 62 8.61 -15.40 10.99
CA GLN A 62 9.95 -16.02 11.02
C GLN A 62 11.05 -14.97 11.20
N THR A 63 10.82 -13.74 10.72
CA THR A 63 11.78 -12.64 10.84
C THR A 63 11.54 -11.75 12.06
N ALA A 64 10.34 -11.79 12.64
CA ALA A 64 9.97 -11.07 13.86
C ALA A 64 10.96 -11.30 15.04
N PRO A 65 11.43 -12.54 15.33
CA PRO A 65 12.40 -12.77 16.41
C PRO A 65 13.75 -12.05 16.22
N TYR A 66 14.04 -11.62 15.00
CA TYR A 66 15.26 -10.89 14.65
C TYR A 66 15.03 -9.37 14.58
N GLY A 67 13.85 -8.87 14.98
CA GLY A 67 13.50 -7.45 14.97
C GLY A 67 13.37 -6.86 13.56
N VAL A 68 13.03 -7.68 12.57
CA VAL A 68 12.85 -7.21 11.17
C VAL A 68 11.50 -6.54 11.04
N GLU A 69 11.44 -5.26 11.39
CA GLU A 69 10.29 -4.37 11.20
C GLU A 69 10.76 -2.92 11.21
N LEU A 70 9.94 -2.00 10.75
CA LEU A 70 10.30 -0.59 10.77
C LEU A 70 10.33 -0.09 12.22
N PRO A 71 11.49 0.39 12.73
CA PRO A 71 11.58 0.88 14.11
C PRO A 71 10.61 2.04 14.35
N GLN A 72 9.95 2.06 15.50
CA GLN A 72 9.00 3.12 15.86
C GLN A 72 9.64 4.51 15.88
N GLU A 73 10.91 4.59 16.22
CA GLU A 73 11.70 5.83 16.22
C GLU A 73 12.21 6.27 14.84
N ALA A 74 11.99 5.46 13.80
CA ALA A 74 12.43 5.80 12.45
C ALA A 74 11.73 7.07 11.96
N ARG A 75 12.50 8.02 11.48
CA ARG A 75 11.96 9.25 10.89
C ARG A 75 11.62 9.00 9.43
N CYS A 76 10.36 9.12 9.07
CA CYS A 76 9.85 8.96 7.71
C CYS A 76 9.52 10.32 7.09
N TRP A 77 9.45 10.38 5.75
CA TRP A 77 9.06 11.63 5.07
C TRP A 77 7.64 12.07 5.47
N SER A 78 6.77 11.12 5.81
CA SER A 78 5.41 11.40 6.30
C SER A 78 5.39 12.14 7.65
N ASP A 79 6.33 11.84 8.56
CA ASP A 79 6.50 12.60 9.79
C ASP A 79 6.90 14.05 9.49
N VAL A 80 7.81 14.25 8.53
CA VAL A 80 8.24 15.59 8.10
C VAL A 80 7.07 16.39 7.54
N LEU A 81 6.27 15.78 6.67
CA LEU A 81 5.09 16.45 6.10
C LEU A 81 4.04 16.79 7.15
N LYS A 82 3.81 15.89 8.11
CA LYS A 82 2.92 16.16 9.24
C LYS A 82 3.40 17.36 10.05
N ASP A 83 4.70 17.45 10.35
CA ASP A 83 5.29 18.60 11.05
C ASP A 83 5.16 19.90 10.25
N MET A 84 5.05 19.81 8.92
CA MET A 84 4.78 20.92 8.01
C MET A 84 3.28 21.22 7.82
N ASN A 85 2.41 20.66 8.67
CA ASN A 85 0.95 20.81 8.64
C ASN A 85 0.27 20.24 7.38
N TYR A 86 0.89 19.26 6.72
CA TYR A 86 0.20 18.46 5.72
C TYR A 86 -0.74 17.46 6.39
N ARG A 87 -1.90 17.25 5.83
CA ARG A 87 -2.75 16.10 6.15
C ARG A 87 -2.20 14.87 5.45
N THR A 88 -1.98 13.82 6.21
CA THR A 88 -1.29 12.63 5.73
C THR A 88 -2.23 11.42 5.76
N GLY A 89 -2.29 10.67 4.67
CA GLY A 89 -3.15 9.49 4.55
C GLY A 89 -2.41 8.28 3.98
N TYR A 90 -2.77 7.10 4.46
CA TYR A 90 -2.28 5.82 3.94
C TYR A 90 -3.45 4.87 3.69
N ILE A 91 -3.49 4.29 2.49
CA ILE A 91 -4.52 3.33 2.06
C ILE A 91 -3.82 2.09 1.47
N GLY A 92 -4.24 0.89 1.90
CA GLY A 92 -3.79 -0.38 1.35
C GLY A 92 -2.66 -1.04 2.13
N LYS A 93 -1.77 -1.74 1.43
CA LYS A 93 -0.72 -2.58 2.02
C LYS A 93 0.39 -1.76 2.70
N TRP A 94 0.59 -2.00 4.00
CA TRP A 94 1.69 -1.41 4.78
C TRP A 94 2.92 -2.32 4.82
N HIS A 95 2.79 -3.49 5.41
CA HIS A 95 3.82 -4.56 5.49
C HIS A 95 5.17 -4.11 6.11
N LEU A 96 5.12 -3.30 7.15
CA LEU A 96 6.31 -2.83 7.88
C LEU A 96 6.28 -3.16 9.38
N ASP A 97 5.23 -3.83 9.85
CA ASP A 97 5.14 -4.43 11.18
C ASP A 97 5.18 -5.96 11.07
N SER A 98 5.93 -6.60 11.96
CA SER A 98 6.01 -8.05 12.02
C SER A 98 4.95 -8.64 12.95
N PRO A 99 4.31 -9.75 12.57
CA PRO A 99 3.32 -10.40 13.42
C PRO A 99 3.97 -11.16 14.58
N TYR A 100 3.46 -10.92 15.80
CA TYR A 100 3.79 -11.64 17.03
C TYR A 100 2.58 -12.40 17.54
N LYS A 101 2.83 -13.52 18.24
CA LYS A 101 1.76 -14.33 18.86
C LYS A 101 1.07 -13.56 19.99
N PRO A 102 -0.27 -13.70 20.15
CA PRO A 102 -1.19 -14.41 19.28
C PRO A 102 -1.41 -13.68 17.95
N TYR A 103 -1.35 -14.41 16.84
CA TYR A 103 -1.54 -13.81 15.50
C TYR A 103 -3.01 -13.43 15.28
N VAL A 104 -3.24 -12.35 14.53
CA VAL A 104 -4.58 -12.00 14.04
C VAL A 104 -5.09 -13.11 13.13
N ASP A 105 -6.31 -13.59 13.32
CA ASP A 105 -6.91 -14.66 12.50
C ASP A 105 -7.36 -14.12 11.16
N THR A 106 -6.41 -14.00 10.23
CA THR A 106 -6.63 -13.57 8.85
C THR A 106 -6.07 -14.60 7.87
N TYR A 107 -6.52 -14.53 6.61
CA TYR A 107 -6.12 -15.45 5.54
C TYR A 107 -4.59 -15.68 5.50
N ASN A 108 -3.81 -14.61 5.52
CA ASN A 108 -2.34 -14.68 5.42
C ASN A 108 -1.64 -15.18 6.70
N ASN A 109 -2.37 -15.44 7.78
CA ASN A 109 -1.81 -15.91 9.05
C ASN A 109 -2.14 -17.39 9.36
N ARG A 110 -2.89 -18.06 8.48
CA ARG A 110 -3.34 -19.47 8.69
C ARG A 110 -2.29 -20.50 8.23
N GLY A 111 -1.21 -20.08 7.61
CA GLY A 111 -0.12 -20.95 7.15
C GLY A 111 0.96 -21.17 8.22
N LYS A 112 2.10 -21.77 7.78
CA LYS A 112 3.27 -21.96 8.64
C LYS A 112 3.94 -20.63 9.03
N VAL A 113 3.70 -19.59 8.26
CA VAL A 113 4.24 -18.24 8.45
C VAL A 113 3.07 -17.28 8.52
N ALA A 114 3.01 -16.45 9.55
CA ALA A 114 2.08 -15.34 9.64
C ALA A 114 2.71 -14.10 8.99
N TRP A 115 1.89 -13.35 8.22
CA TRP A 115 2.34 -12.23 7.39
C TRP A 115 1.61 -10.93 7.69
N ASN A 116 0.38 -11.02 8.19
CA ASN A 116 -0.48 -9.86 8.37
C ASN A 116 -0.47 -9.40 9.82
N GLU A 117 -0.20 -8.12 10.05
CA GLU A 117 -0.23 -7.52 11.37
C GLU A 117 -0.88 -6.13 11.31
N TRP A 118 -1.51 -5.78 12.41
CA TRP A 118 -2.02 -4.45 12.68
C TRP A 118 -0.88 -3.46 12.95
N CYS A 119 -1.01 -2.25 12.40
CA CYS A 119 -0.09 -1.15 12.68
C CYS A 119 -0.73 -0.23 13.71
N PRO A 120 -0.23 -0.17 14.95
CA PRO A 120 -0.77 0.73 15.96
C PRO A 120 -0.48 2.20 15.60
N PRO A 121 -1.31 3.15 16.06
CA PRO A 121 -1.20 4.57 15.69
C PRO A 121 0.20 5.18 15.87
N GLU A 122 0.90 4.79 16.94
CA GLU A 122 2.25 5.28 17.26
C GLU A 122 3.34 4.77 16.32
N ARG A 123 3.03 3.77 15.48
CA ARG A 123 3.95 3.20 14.48
C ARG A 123 3.60 3.58 13.04
N ARG A 124 2.60 4.46 12.84
CA ARG A 124 2.16 4.89 11.50
C ARG A 124 2.99 6.04 10.91
N HIS A 125 4.07 6.45 11.59
CA HIS A 125 5.05 7.42 11.10
C HIS A 125 4.41 8.66 10.46
N GLY A 126 3.57 9.35 11.24
CA GLY A 126 2.95 10.60 10.82
C GLY A 126 1.67 10.48 10.00
N PHE A 127 1.24 9.29 9.57
CA PHE A 127 -0.03 9.12 8.89
C PHE A 127 -1.22 9.24 9.85
N GLU A 128 -2.10 10.22 9.58
CA GLU A 128 -3.28 10.54 10.38
C GLU A 128 -4.52 9.79 9.92
N TYR A 129 -4.74 9.69 8.59
CA TYR A 129 -5.79 8.88 8.00
C TYR A 129 -5.23 7.50 7.64
N TRP A 130 -5.95 6.46 8.04
CA TRP A 130 -5.49 5.09 7.91
C TRP A 130 -6.63 4.16 7.48
N THR A 131 -6.47 3.50 6.35
CA THR A 131 -7.33 2.41 5.89
C THR A 131 -6.41 1.35 5.27
N ALA A 132 -5.82 0.49 6.11
CA ALA A 132 -4.70 -0.32 5.68
C ALA A 132 -4.65 -1.69 6.37
N TYR A 133 -3.76 -2.53 5.85
CA TYR A 133 -3.43 -3.87 6.36
C TYR A 133 -1.93 -4.11 6.23
N GLY A 134 -1.39 -5.10 6.96
CA GLY A 134 0.00 -5.51 6.81
C GLY A 134 0.22 -6.17 5.45
N THR A 135 -0.23 -7.43 5.31
CA THR A 135 -0.22 -8.19 4.04
C THR A 135 -1.49 -9.03 3.94
N TYR A 136 -2.23 -8.86 2.85
CA TYR A 136 -3.47 -9.60 2.63
C TYR A 136 -3.68 -9.89 1.13
N ASP A 137 -3.76 -11.18 0.76
CA ASP A 137 -3.73 -11.63 -0.63
C ASP A 137 -5.08 -12.09 -1.17
N TYR A 138 -6.15 -12.05 -0.38
CA TYR A 138 -7.49 -12.37 -0.88
C TYR A 138 -8.18 -11.10 -1.43
N HIS A 139 -7.83 -10.73 -2.67
CA HIS A 139 -8.15 -9.43 -3.26
C HIS A 139 -9.63 -9.17 -3.55
N LEU A 140 -10.46 -10.23 -3.68
CA LEU A 140 -11.91 -10.10 -3.94
C LEU A 140 -12.72 -9.78 -2.68
N LYS A 141 -12.17 -10.04 -1.50
CA LYS A 141 -12.76 -9.71 -0.21
C LYS A 141 -11.66 -9.23 0.74
N PRO A 142 -11.09 -8.06 0.48
CA PRO A 142 -10.00 -7.53 1.29
C PRO A 142 -10.46 -7.19 2.71
N MET A 143 -9.49 -7.03 3.60
CA MET A 143 -9.72 -6.61 4.97
C MET A 143 -8.90 -5.36 5.28
N TYR A 144 -9.39 -4.55 6.21
CA TYR A 144 -8.74 -3.31 6.62
C TYR A 144 -8.89 -3.05 8.11
N TRP A 145 -7.96 -2.25 8.63
CA TRP A 145 -8.09 -1.50 9.86
C TRP A 145 -8.20 -0.02 9.52
N ASP A 146 -9.18 0.65 10.12
CA ASP A 146 -9.32 2.10 10.01
C ASP A 146 -8.48 2.86 11.04
N THR A 147 -8.48 4.19 10.91
CA THR A 147 -7.69 5.12 11.73
C THR A 147 -7.76 4.86 13.22
N THR A 148 -8.96 4.59 13.77
CA THR A 148 -9.19 4.41 15.21
C THR A 148 -9.38 2.95 15.62
N ALA A 149 -9.31 2.01 14.66
CA ALA A 149 -9.60 0.61 14.93
C ALA A 149 -8.49 -0.03 15.80
N PRO A 150 -8.85 -0.65 16.93
CA PRO A 150 -7.93 -1.50 17.66
C PRO A 150 -7.63 -2.78 16.88
N ARG A 151 -6.62 -3.52 17.32
CA ARG A 151 -6.10 -4.73 16.63
C ARG A 151 -7.17 -5.76 16.28
N ASP A 152 -8.16 -5.94 17.14
CA ASP A 152 -9.22 -6.95 16.97
C ASP A 152 -10.44 -6.45 16.16
N SER A 153 -10.41 -5.19 15.73
CA SER A 153 -11.54 -4.53 15.03
C SER A 153 -11.24 -4.28 13.56
N PHE A 154 -10.78 -5.29 12.84
CA PHE A 154 -10.69 -5.27 11.39
C PHE A 154 -12.04 -5.66 10.75
N TYR A 155 -12.23 -5.24 9.50
CA TYR A 155 -13.44 -5.56 8.74
C TYR A 155 -13.11 -6.05 7.34
N TYR A 156 -14.04 -6.81 6.76
CA TYR A 156 -13.96 -7.29 5.39
C TYR A 156 -14.87 -6.48 4.47
N VAL A 157 -14.44 -6.28 3.23
CA VAL A 157 -15.20 -5.56 2.22
C VAL A 157 -15.60 -6.49 1.08
N ASN A 158 -16.87 -6.47 0.69
CA ASN A 158 -17.37 -7.22 -0.45
C ASN A 158 -17.20 -6.44 -1.76
N GLN A 159 -15.97 -6.05 -2.03
CA GLN A 159 -15.56 -5.29 -3.22
C GLN A 159 -14.11 -5.68 -3.54
N TRP A 160 -13.72 -5.63 -4.80
CA TRP A 160 -12.33 -5.84 -5.18
C TRP A 160 -11.43 -4.76 -4.55
N GLY A 161 -10.34 -5.19 -3.91
CA GLY A 161 -9.47 -4.32 -3.13
C GLY A 161 -9.07 -3.01 -3.81
N PRO A 162 -8.47 -3.05 -5.02
CA PRO A 162 -8.11 -1.81 -5.71
C PRO A 162 -9.27 -0.85 -6.00
N ALA A 163 -10.48 -1.37 -6.23
CA ALA A 163 -11.65 -0.51 -6.42
C ALA A 163 -12.03 0.20 -5.10
N TYR A 164 -12.08 -0.56 -4.00
CA TYR A 164 -12.36 0.01 -2.68
C TYR A 164 -11.30 1.04 -2.26
N GLU A 165 -10.02 0.73 -2.48
CA GLU A 165 -8.90 1.63 -2.16
C GLU A 165 -8.95 2.91 -3.00
N ALA A 166 -9.37 2.82 -4.27
CA ALA A 166 -9.59 3.97 -5.13
C ALA A 166 -10.75 4.84 -4.63
N ASP A 167 -11.89 4.23 -4.25
CA ASP A 167 -13.03 4.95 -3.69
C ASP A 167 -12.62 5.72 -2.41
N LYS A 168 -11.87 5.08 -1.52
CA LYS A 168 -11.33 5.71 -0.30
C LYS A 168 -10.34 6.84 -0.58
N ALA A 169 -9.52 6.69 -1.62
CA ALA A 169 -8.60 7.74 -2.06
C ALA A 169 -9.36 8.96 -2.59
N ILE A 170 -10.39 8.77 -3.41
CA ILE A 170 -11.24 9.84 -3.93
C ILE A 170 -11.93 10.57 -2.79
N GLU A 171 -12.53 9.84 -1.84
CA GLU A 171 -13.17 10.41 -0.65
C GLU A 171 -12.20 11.28 0.16
N TYR A 172 -10.99 10.77 0.40
CA TYR A 172 -9.95 11.52 1.12
C TYR A 172 -9.54 12.80 0.39
N ILE A 173 -9.27 12.72 -0.91
CA ILE A 173 -8.87 13.88 -1.73
C ILE A 173 -9.96 14.95 -1.74
N GLN A 174 -11.23 14.56 -1.91
CA GLN A 174 -12.37 15.50 -1.87
C GLN A 174 -12.45 16.20 -0.52
N THR A 175 -12.34 15.48 0.57
CA THR A 175 -12.33 16.04 1.93
C THR A 175 -11.23 17.08 2.11
N GLN A 176 -9.99 16.78 1.67
CA GLN A 176 -8.88 17.72 1.80
C GLN A 176 -9.05 18.94 0.89
N LYS A 177 -9.61 18.77 -0.30
CA LYS A 177 -9.94 19.88 -1.21
C LYS A 177 -10.96 20.83 -0.58
N GLU A 178 -12.02 20.30 0.01
CA GLU A 178 -13.06 21.09 0.70
C GLU A 178 -12.46 21.86 1.90
N ASN A 179 -11.59 21.20 2.67
CA ASN A 179 -10.91 21.80 3.82
C ASN A 179 -9.79 22.77 3.43
N LYS A 180 -9.44 22.86 2.14
CA LYS A 180 -8.32 23.66 1.63
C LYS A 180 -6.99 23.37 2.34
N GLN A 181 -6.76 22.12 2.68
CA GLN A 181 -5.56 21.66 3.37
C GLN A 181 -4.56 21.02 2.40
N PRO A 182 -3.28 21.34 2.49
CA PRO A 182 -2.25 20.57 1.80
C PRO A 182 -2.23 19.16 2.34
N PHE A 183 -2.09 18.17 1.46
CA PHE A 183 -2.10 16.78 1.88
C PHE A 183 -1.07 15.93 1.14
N ALA A 184 -0.75 14.80 1.74
CA ALA A 184 0.00 13.70 1.12
C ALA A 184 -0.78 12.40 1.33
N LEU A 185 -1.03 11.68 0.26
CA LEU A 185 -1.76 10.41 0.27
C LEU A 185 -0.92 9.32 -0.40
N VAL A 186 -0.76 8.21 0.30
CA VAL A 186 -0.22 6.97 -0.27
C VAL A 186 -1.36 6.01 -0.53
N VAL A 187 -1.47 5.52 -1.77
CA VAL A 187 -2.38 4.43 -2.13
C VAL A 187 -1.53 3.25 -2.58
N SER A 188 -1.44 2.25 -1.72
CA SER A 188 -0.55 1.11 -1.86
C SER A 188 -1.33 -0.17 -2.15
N MET A 189 -1.83 -0.30 -3.37
CA MET A 189 -2.59 -1.47 -3.80
C MET A 189 -1.72 -2.72 -3.77
N ASN A 190 -2.28 -3.87 -3.28
CA ASN A 190 -1.53 -5.12 -3.25
C ASN A 190 -1.41 -5.77 -4.65
N PRO A 191 -2.44 -5.86 -5.48
CA PRO A 191 -2.27 -6.31 -6.86
C PRO A 191 -1.27 -5.42 -7.64
N PRO A 192 -0.45 -6.05 -8.49
CA PRO A 192 -0.51 -7.41 -9.01
C PRO A 192 0.27 -8.47 -8.20
N HIS A 193 0.23 -8.45 -6.88
CA HIS A 193 0.77 -9.53 -6.05
C HIS A 193 0.01 -10.85 -6.31
N THR A 194 0.56 -11.99 -5.87
CA THR A 194 -0.01 -13.33 -6.07
C THR A 194 -1.50 -13.41 -5.73
N GLY A 195 -2.19 -14.41 -6.31
CA GLY A 195 -3.64 -14.46 -6.38
C GLY A 195 -4.14 -13.79 -7.66
N TYR A 196 -3.41 -13.95 -8.78
CA TYR A 196 -3.72 -13.32 -10.08
C TYR A 196 -5.12 -13.65 -10.62
N GLU A 197 -5.69 -14.78 -10.21
CA GLU A 197 -7.06 -15.19 -10.50
C GLU A 197 -8.11 -14.41 -9.67
N LEU A 198 -7.69 -13.76 -8.57
CA LEU A 198 -8.55 -13.01 -7.66
C LEU A 198 -8.84 -11.60 -8.17
N VAL A 199 -9.34 -11.55 -9.41
CA VAL A 199 -9.77 -10.32 -10.08
C VAL A 199 -11.23 -10.46 -10.51
N PRO A 200 -12.00 -9.36 -10.60
CA PRO A 200 -13.37 -9.41 -11.14
C PRO A 200 -13.43 -10.00 -12.55
N ASP A 201 -14.49 -10.72 -12.86
CA ASP A 201 -14.65 -11.44 -14.15
C ASP A 201 -14.55 -10.51 -15.36
N LYS A 202 -14.99 -9.27 -15.24
CA LYS A 202 -14.84 -8.25 -16.28
C LYS A 202 -13.39 -8.00 -16.72
N TYR A 203 -12.41 -8.32 -15.88
CA TYR A 203 -10.99 -8.22 -16.21
C TYR A 203 -10.38 -9.54 -16.72
N LYS A 204 -11.02 -10.69 -16.44
CA LYS A 204 -10.54 -12.01 -16.89
C LYS A 204 -10.76 -12.24 -18.39
N ALA A 205 -11.84 -11.71 -18.94
CA ALA A 205 -12.21 -11.89 -20.34
C ALA A 205 -11.39 -11.02 -21.31
N SER A 206 -10.70 -10.03 -20.83
CA SER A 206 -9.93 -9.12 -21.66
C SER A 206 -8.46 -9.54 -21.66
N LYS A 207 -7.96 -9.92 -22.84
CA LYS A 207 -6.51 -10.07 -23.05
C LYS A 207 -5.75 -8.73 -22.91
N ILE A 208 -6.47 -7.65 -22.63
CA ILE A 208 -5.99 -6.28 -22.49
C ILE A 208 -6.60 -5.70 -21.22
N PHE A 209 -5.80 -5.45 -20.21
CA PHE A 209 -6.25 -4.77 -18.99
C PHE A 209 -6.52 -3.29 -19.30
N VAL A 210 -7.77 -2.86 -19.12
CA VAL A 210 -8.15 -1.45 -19.19
C VAL A 210 -8.47 -0.97 -17.77
N PHE A 211 -7.69 -0.05 -17.24
CA PHE A 211 -8.05 0.68 -16.03
C PHE A 211 -8.90 1.88 -16.43
N PRO A 212 -10.19 1.94 -16.05
CA PRO A 212 -11.02 3.08 -16.36
C PRO A 212 -10.52 4.34 -15.63
N CYS A 213 -10.42 5.43 -16.37
CA CYS A 213 -10.14 6.75 -15.79
C CYS A 213 -11.44 7.31 -15.18
N ALA A 214 -11.47 7.56 -13.89
CA ALA A 214 -12.59 8.18 -13.20
C ALA A 214 -12.53 9.73 -13.24
N LEU A 215 -11.67 10.29 -14.09
CA LEU A 215 -11.59 11.73 -14.31
C LEU A 215 -12.41 12.09 -15.53
N SER A 216 -13.72 12.29 -15.34
CA SER A 216 -14.51 13.16 -16.20
C SER A 216 -14.41 14.58 -15.65
N PRO A 217 -14.37 15.59 -16.51
CA PRO A 217 -14.15 16.99 -16.14
C PRO A 217 -15.24 17.55 -15.22
#